data_d801dece0fc6110913b5b11badcdf329
#
_entry.id   d801dece0fc6110913b5b11badcdf329
#
_cell.length_a   1.000
_cell.length_b   1.000
_cell.length_c   1.000
_cell.angle_alpha   90.00
_cell.angle_beta   90.00
_cell.angle_gamma   90.00
#
_symmetry.space_group_name_H-M   'P 1'
#
loop_
_entity.id
_entity.type
_entity.pdbx_description
1 polymer ?
#
loop_
_entity_poly.entity_id
_entity_poly.type
_entity_poly.pdbx_seq_one_letter_code
_entity_poly.pdbx_strand_id
1 'polypeptide(L)'
;MTSPPTFERVMYVGLSVTDARRSSAWYADVLGFEVERENFGSTARPSDWDEVLMRHPHSGIRIGLLRHPSNNGAPFSEFRTGLDHVELEVASPRELERWRRRLDEAGVPHSGARDYLVTFRDPDNIQLELFCEPAR
;
A
#
# COMPACT_ATOMS: atom_id res chain seq x y z
N MET A 1 -19.43 33.49 -9.94
CA MET A 1 -18.54 32.59 -9.17
C MET A 1 -17.41 32.07 -10.06
N THR A 2 -16.21 32.20 -9.60
CA THR A 2 -15.07 31.58 -10.25
C THR A 2 -15.03 30.08 -9.92
N SER A 3 -14.55 29.25 -10.85
CA SER A 3 -14.31 27.83 -10.58
C SER A 3 -13.26 27.67 -9.47
N PRO A 4 -13.37 26.63 -8.64
CA PRO A 4 -12.32 26.36 -7.65
C PRO A 4 -10.98 26.01 -8.34
N PRO A 5 -9.87 26.23 -7.66
CA PRO A 5 -8.58 25.69 -8.12
C PRO A 5 -8.65 24.19 -8.33
N THR A 6 -7.71 23.65 -9.11
CA THR A 6 -7.68 22.22 -9.48
C THR A 6 -6.48 21.52 -8.84
N PHE A 7 -6.52 20.19 -8.88
CA PHE A 7 -5.41 19.32 -8.49
C PHE A 7 -4.86 18.64 -9.74
N GLU A 8 -3.55 18.36 -9.77
CA GLU A 8 -2.93 17.63 -10.86
C GLU A 8 -3.13 16.11 -10.70
N ARG A 9 -2.93 15.60 -9.48
CA ARG A 9 -3.01 14.16 -9.20
C ARG A 9 -2.89 13.89 -7.70
N VAL A 10 -3.14 12.65 -7.33
CA VAL A 10 -2.69 12.14 -6.02
C VAL A 10 -1.19 11.84 -6.13
N MET A 11 -0.36 12.53 -5.35
CA MET A 11 1.10 12.34 -5.35
C MET A 11 1.49 10.97 -4.81
N TYR A 12 0.94 10.61 -3.66
CA TYR A 12 1.10 9.30 -3.03
C TYR A 12 0.00 9.09 -1.99
N VAL A 13 -0.19 7.85 -1.59
CA VAL A 13 -1.04 7.49 -0.46
C VAL A 13 -0.13 7.20 0.73
N GLY A 14 -0.33 7.91 1.82
CA GLY A 14 0.41 7.68 3.07
C GLY A 14 -0.30 6.65 3.93
N LEU A 15 0.43 5.61 4.30
CA LEU A 15 -0.03 4.55 5.20
C LEU A 15 0.69 4.68 6.54
N SER A 16 -0.07 4.73 7.61
CA SER A 16 0.50 4.68 8.96
C SER A 16 0.81 3.23 9.31
N VAL A 17 2.08 2.94 9.56
CA VAL A 17 2.57 1.58 9.79
C VAL A 17 3.24 1.49 11.17
N THR A 18 3.36 0.27 11.68
CA THR A 18 4.00 0.02 12.98
C THR A 18 5.52 -0.10 12.89
N ASP A 19 6.03 -0.50 11.71
CA ASP A 19 7.45 -0.64 11.43
C ASP A 19 7.72 -0.35 9.95
N ALA A 20 8.27 0.83 9.66
CA ALA A 20 8.48 1.28 8.29
C ALA A 20 9.51 0.42 7.52
N ARG A 21 10.52 -0.13 8.20
CA ARG A 21 11.52 -1.01 7.58
C ARG A 21 10.91 -2.36 7.20
N ARG A 22 10.16 -2.96 8.10
CA ARG A 22 9.45 -4.23 7.83
C ARG A 22 8.44 -4.05 6.71
N SER A 23 7.64 -2.99 6.76
CA SER A 23 6.65 -2.72 5.73
C SER A 23 7.30 -2.46 4.37
N SER A 24 8.35 -1.65 4.29
CA SER A 24 9.03 -1.39 3.02
C SER A 24 9.63 -2.64 2.40
N ALA A 25 10.22 -3.52 3.20
CA ALA A 25 10.71 -4.81 2.72
C ALA A 25 9.58 -5.67 2.16
N TRP A 26 8.44 -5.73 2.83
CA TRP A 26 7.27 -6.48 2.36
C TRP A 26 6.70 -5.90 1.04
N TYR A 27 6.52 -4.58 0.96
CA TYR A 27 6.03 -3.95 -0.28
C TYR A 27 6.99 -4.14 -1.45
N ALA A 28 8.29 -4.17 -1.19
CA ALA A 28 9.28 -4.50 -2.22
C ALA A 28 9.20 -5.97 -2.64
N ASP A 29 9.23 -6.88 -1.70
CA ASP A 29 9.33 -8.32 -1.97
C ASP A 29 8.04 -8.88 -2.55
N VAL A 30 6.89 -8.47 -2.04
CA VAL A 30 5.58 -9.00 -2.45
C VAL A 30 5.03 -8.26 -3.67
N LEU A 31 5.04 -6.92 -3.63
CA LEU A 31 4.37 -6.10 -4.65
C LEU A 31 5.29 -5.46 -5.68
N GLY A 32 6.61 -5.53 -5.48
CA GLY A 32 7.59 -5.03 -6.45
C GLY A 32 7.79 -3.51 -6.40
N PHE A 33 7.41 -2.86 -5.30
CA PHE A 33 7.75 -1.46 -5.09
C PHE A 33 9.24 -1.29 -4.83
N GLU A 34 9.77 -0.13 -5.19
CA GLU A 34 11.15 0.26 -4.94
C GLU A 34 11.21 1.47 -4.04
N VAL A 35 12.22 1.53 -3.17
CA VAL A 35 12.43 2.68 -2.30
C VAL A 35 12.90 3.87 -3.14
N GLU A 36 12.19 4.97 -3.04
CA GLU A 36 12.54 6.24 -3.68
C GLU A 36 13.25 7.17 -2.70
N ARG A 37 12.81 7.19 -1.44
CA ARG A 37 13.40 8.02 -0.38
C ARG A 37 13.15 7.40 0.99
N GLU A 38 14.15 7.50 1.85
CA GLU A 38 14.06 7.12 3.26
C GLU A 38 14.39 8.30 4.15
N ASN A 39 13.66 8.41 5.25
CA ASN A 39 13.96 9.33 6.34
C ASN A 39 13.59 8.65 7.66
N PHE A 40 14.62 8.29 8.44
CA PHE A 40 14.41 7.68 9.75
C PHE A 40 14.65 8.72 10.83
N GLY A 41 13.68 8.86 11.74
CA GLY A 41 13.76 9.76 12.86
C GLY A 41 14.99 9.49 13.72
N SER A 42 15.54 10.55 14.29
CA SER A 42 16.70 10.47 15.16
C SER A 42 16.29 10.05 16.57
N THR A 43 17.11 9.23 17.22
CA THR A 43 16.96 8.95 18.66
C THR A 43 17.10 10.21 19.51
N ALA A 44 17.75 11.25 19.00
CA ALA A 44 17.85 12.56 19.66
C ALA A 44 16.56 13.39 19.57
N ARG A 45 15.62 12.99 18.72
CA ARG A 45 14.31 13.62 18.56
C ARG A 45 13.20 12.57 18.58
N PRO A 46 12.75 12.15 19.76
CA PRO A 46 11.72 11.11 19.88
C PRO A 46 10.40 11.43 19.18
N SER A 47 10.13 12.69 18.84
CA SER A 47 8.96 13.13 18.09
C SER A 47 9.11 12.94 16.57
N ASP A 48 10.30 12.63 16.06
CA ASP A 48 10.50 12.42 14.64
C ASP A 48 9.87 11.08 14.22
N TRP A 49 9.25 11.09 13.04
CA TRP A 49 8.68 9.90 12.46
C TRP A 49 9.64 9.26 11.46
N ASP A 50 9.45 7.97 11.22
CA ASP A 50 10.11 7.29 10.12
C ASP A 50 9.24 7.36 8.86
N GLU A 51 9.86 7.56 7.73
CA GLU A 51 9.20 7.59 6.43
C GLU A 51 10.01 6.80 5.40
N VAL A 52 9.32 5.94 4.66
CA VAL A 52 9.84 5.34 3.43
C VAL A 52 8.87 5.65 2.31
N LEU A 53 9.30 6.45 1.34
CA LEU A 53 8.53 6.69 0.12
C LEU A 53 8.94 5.65 -0.91
N MET A 54 7.96 4.93 -1.43
CA MET A 54 8.15 3.87 -2.41
C MET A 54 7.43 4.19 -3.72
N ARG A 55 8.00 3.72 -4.81
CA ARG A 55 7.44 3.89 -6.15
C ARG A 55 7.41 2.55 -6.88
N HIS A 56 6.30 2.25 -7.52
CA HIS A 56 6.23 1.09 -8.41
C HIS A 56 6.87 1.44 -9.77
N PRO A 57 7.89 0.71 -10.22
CA PRO A 57 8.68 1.12 -11.38
C PRO A 57 7.90 1.13 -12.69
N HIS A 58 6.92 0.23 -12.85
CA HIS A 58 6.12 0.14 -14.06
C HIS A 58 5.00 1.18 -14.11
N SER A 59 4.19 1.26 -13.04
CA SER A 59 3.00 2.12 -13.01
C SER A 59 3.27 3.55 -12.54
N GLY A 60 4.37 3.77 -11.83
CA GLY A 60 4.66 5.05 -11.19
C GLY A 60 3.84 5.33 -9.93
N ILE A 61 3.02 4.39 -9.48
CA ILE A 61 2.25 4.51 -8.23
C ILE A 61 3.23 4.69 -7.07
N ARG A 62 2.92 5.66 -6.20
CA ARG A 62 3.70 5.93 -4.98
C ARG A 62 2.88 5.65 -3.74
N ILE A 63 3.54 5.07 -2.75
CA ILE A 63 3.02 4.92 -1.39
C ILE A 63 4.05 5.47 -0.40
N GLY A 64 3.56 6.10 0.66
CA GLY A 64 4.41 6.50 1.79
C GLY A 64 4.12 5.59 2.98
N LEU A 65 5.16 5.08 3.60
CA LEU A 65 5.08 4.26 4.79
C LEU A 65 5.61 5.09 5.96
N LEU A 66 4.73 5.48 6.87
CA LEU A 66 5.06 6.41 7.96
C LEU A 66 4.81 5.75 9.30
N ARG A 67 5.84 5.72 10.15
CA ARG A 67 5.71 5.30 11.53
C ARG A 67 5.84 6.51 12.44
N HIS A 68 4.78 6.83 13.14
CA HIS A 68 4.78 7.88 14.15
C HIS A 68 5.26 7.33 15.51
N PRO A 69 6.03 8.11 16.29
CA PRO A 69 6.49 7.66 17.62
C PRO A 69 5.36 7.27 18.56
N SER A 70 4.19 7.91 18.42
CA SER A 70 3.01 7.62 19.25
C SER A 70 2.15 6.46 18.73
N ASN A 71 2.55 5.79 17.63
CA ASN A 71 1.85 4.60 17.16
C ASN A 71 1.95 3.51 18.24
N ASN A 72 0.81 3.00 18.68
CA ASN A 72 0.72 2.02 19.77
C ASN A 72 0.91 0.56 19.32
N GLY A 73 1.21 0.33 18.05
CA GLY A 73 1.40 -1.00 17.47
C GLY A 73 0.11 -1.78 17.19
N ALA A 74 -1.05 -1.15 17.33
CA ALA A 74 -2.32 -1.80 17.01
C ALA A 74 -2.44 -2.05 15.49
N PRO A 75 -3.01 -3.21 15.09
CA PRO A 75 -3.25 -3.47 13.68
C PRO A 75 -4.30 -2.51 13.11
N PHE A 76 -4.22 -2.29 11.80
CA PHE A 76 -5.23 -1.52 11.07
C PHE A 76 -6.61 -2.17 11.19
N SER A 77 -7.64 -1.32 11.22
CA SER A 77 -9.03 -1.74 11.14
C SER A 77 -9.80 -0.75 10.26
N GLU A 78 -10.45 -1.26 9.24
CA GLU A 78 -11.33 -0.51 8.34
C GLU A 78 -12.63 -0.06 9.02
N PHE A 79 -12.91 -0.55 10.20
CA PHE A 79 -14.10 -0.14 10.98
C PHE A 79 -13.94 1.23 11.65
N ARG A 80 -12.76 1.84 11.55
CA ARG A 80 -12.49 3.21 11.99
C ARG A 80 -12.61 4.16 10.82
N THR A 81 -13.15 5.35 11.09
CA THR A 81 -13.25 6.39 10.07
C THR A 81 -11.87 6.78 9.54
N GLY A 82 -11.70 6.74 8.23
CA GLY A 82 -10.46 7.07 7.55
C GLY A 82 -10.28 6.22 6.30
N LEU A 83 -9.06 5.76 6.06
CA LEU A 83 -8.77 4.85 4.97
C LEU A 83 -9.51 3.52 5.19
N ASP A 84 -10.17 3.01 4.14
CA ASP A 84 -10.76 1.67 4.15
C ASP A 84 -9.79 0.65 3.55
N HIS A 85 -9.36 0.88 2.31
CA HIS A 85 -8.41 0.03 1.60
C HIS A 85 -7.73 0.81 0.47
N VAL A 86 -6.73 0.20 -0.12
CA VAL A 86 -6.11 0.67 -1.36
C VAL A 86 -6.40 -0.35 -2.45
N GLU A 87 -7.02 0.08 -3.54
CA GLU A 87 -7.31 -0.76 -4.69
C GLU A 87 -6.39 -0.38 -5.85
N LEU A 88 -5.71 -1.38 -6.40
CA LEU A 88 -4.79 -1.22 -7.52
C LEU A 88 -5.36 -1.95 -8.74
N GLU A 89 -5.40 -1.26 -9.86
CA GLU A 89 -5.84 -1.86 -11.11
C GLU A 89 -4.74 -2.73 -11.72
N VAL A 90 -5.12 -3.90 -12.19
CA VAL A 90 -4.28 -4.77 -13.04
C VAL A 90 -4.85 -4.86 -14.45
N ALA A 91 -3.98 -5.11 -15.42
CA ALA A 91 -4.31 -4.95 -16.83
C ALA A 91 -5.31 -5.98 -17.38
N SER A 92 -5.37 -7.18 -16.78
CA SER A 92 -6.16 -8.28 -17.33
C SER A 92 -6.44 -9.36 -16.29
N PRO A 93 -7.44 -10.24 -16.52
CA PRO A 93 -7.65 -11.43 -15.69
C PRO A 93 -6.42 -12.33 -15.60
N ARG A 94 -5.62 -12.39 -16.66
CA ARG A 94 -4.36 -13.13 -16.68
C ARG A 94 -3.33 -12.54 -15.71
N GLU A 95 -3.20 -11.22 -15.65
CA GLU A 95 -2.34 -10.56 -14.66
C GLU A 95 -2.84 -10.76 -13.24
N LEU A 96 -4.16 -10.74 -13.05
CA LEU A 96 -4.75 -11.01 -11.73
C LEU A 96 -4.41 -12.44 -11.25
N GLU A 97 -4.44 -13.42 -12.15
CA GLU A 97 -4.05 -14.79 -11.84
C GLU A 97 -2.54 -14.93 -11.54
N ARG A 98 -1.70 -14.17 -12.23
CA ARG A 98 -0.27 -14.10 -11.91
C ARG A 98 -0.04 -13.53 -10.51
N TRP A 99 -0.82 -12.54 -10.10
CA TRP A 99 -0.77 -11.99 -8.76
C TRP A 99 -1.21 -12.99 -7.70
N ARG A 100 -2.26 -13.76 -7.95
CA ARG A 100 -2.67 -14.84 -7.03
C ARG A 100 -1.53 -15.81 -6.76
N ARG A 101 -0.87 -16.29 -7.82
CA ARG A 101 0.29 -17.19 -7.68
C ARG A 101 1.43 -16.56 -6.91
N ARG A 102 1.72 -15.29 -7.20
CA ARG A 102 2.78 -14.58 -6.47
C ARG A 102 2.47 -14.43 -4.98
N LEU A 103 1.24 -14.13 -4.63
CA LEU A 103 0.80 -14.09 -3.23
C LEU A 103 0.91 -15.45 -2.56
N ASP A 104 0.52 -16.53 -3.26
CA ASP A 104 0.68 -17.89 -2.76
C ASP A 104 2.15 -18.24 -2.52
N GLU A 105 3.03 -17.94 -3.47
CA GLU A 105 4.47 -18.15 -3.36
C GLU A 105 5.10 -17.36 -2.21
N ALA A 106 4.59 -16.15 -1.95
CA ALA A 106 5.02 -15.33 -0.84
C ALA A 106 4.39 -15.72 0.51
N GLY A 107 3.48 -16.70 0.51
CA GLY A 107 2.77 -17.12 1.71
C GLY A 107 1.77 -16.09 2.24
N VAL A 108 1.27 -15.20 1.38
CA VAL A 108 0.31 -14.16 1.73
C VAL A 108 -1.11 -14.68 1.54
N PRO A 109 -1.91 -14.84 2.60
CA PRO A 109 -3.32 -15.21 2.48
C PRO A 109 -4.09 -14.19 1.64
N HIS A 110 -4.95 -14.65 0.75
CA HIS A 110 -5.78 -13.78 -0.07
C HIS A 110 -7.16 -14.39 -0.30
N SER A 111 -8.11 -13.58 -0.77
CA SER A 111 -9.42 -14.06 -1.17
C SER A 111 -9.29 -15.03 -2.35
N GLY A 112 -10.06 -16.11 -2.32
CA GLY A 112 -10.16 -17.04 -3.43
C GLY A 112 -10.75 -16.39 -4.69
N ALA A 113 -11.05 -17.22 -5.68
CA ALA A 113 -11.50 -16.83 -7.00
C ALA A 113 -12.80 -16.02 -7.02
N ARG A 114 -12.69 -14.72 -6.84
CA ARG A 114 -13.65 -13.78 -7.43
C ARG A 114 -13.06 -13.33 -8.77
N ASP A 115 -13.88 -13.31 -9.81
CA ASP A 115 -13.40 -13.23 -11.20
C ASP A 115 -12.54 -11.99 -11.51
N TYR A 116 -12.75 -10.89 -10.78
CA TYR A 116 -12.09 -9.61 -11.08
C TYR A 116 -11.37 -8.98 -9.90
N LEU A 117 -11.40 -9.61 -8.72
CA LEU A 117 -10.92 -9.03 -7.47
C LEU A 117 -10.10 -10.02 -6.65
N VAL A 118 -8.98 -9.57 -6.14
CA VAL A 118 -8.19 -10.27 -5.12
C VAL A 118 -7.98 -9.33 -3.95
N THR A 119 -8.30 -9.77 -2.74
CA THR A 119 -8.08 -9.01 -1.51
C THR A 119 -7.06 -9.70 -0.63
N PHE A 120 -6.19 -8.94 0.01
CA PHE A 120 -5.18 -9.44 0.92
C PHE A 120 -4.80 -8.34 1.91
N ARG A 121 -3.96 -8.66 2.87
CA ARG A 121 -3.55 -7.75 3.93
C ARG A 121 -2.03 -7.55 3.92
N ASP A 122 -1.61 -6.33 4.23
CA ASP A 122 -0.21 -6.02 4.48
C ASP A 122 0.21 -6.45 5.91
N PRO A 123 1.48 -6.25 6.31
CA PRO A 123 1.94 -6.65 7.66
C PRO A 123 1.18 -6.00 8.82
N ASP A 124 0.59 -4.83 8.62
CA ASP A 124 -0.19 -4.11 9.62
C ASP A 124 -1.71 -4.33 9.48
N ASN A 125 -2.12 -5.33 8.70
CA ASN A 125 -3.52 -5.65 8.42
C ASN A 125 -4.23 -4.62 7.54
N ILE A 126 -3.51 -3.75 6.86
CA ILE A 126 -4.11 -2.82 5.89
C ILE A 126 -4.62 -3.61 4.70
N GLN A 127 -5.90 -3.42 4.36
CA GLN A 127 -6.51 -4.12 3.24
C GLN A 127 -6.02 -3.53 1.91
N LEU A 128 -5.54 -4.42 1.06
CA LEU A 128 -5.14 -4.15 -0.31
C LEU A 128 -6.00 -4.97 -1.26
N GLU A 129 -6.32 -4.40 -2.40
CA GLU A 129 -7.12 -5.06 -3.41
C GLU A 129 -6.46 -4.90 -4.78
N LEU A 130 -6.53 -5.96 -5.56
CA LEU A 130 -6.16 -5.95 -6.98
C LEU A 130 -7.43 -6.18 -7.78
N PHE A 131 -7.72 -5.28 -8.68
CA PHE A 131 -8.92 -5.29 -9.47
C PHE A 131 -8.62 -5.23 -10.96
N CYS A 132 -9.32 -6.00 -11.73
CA CYS A 132 -9.30 -5.93 -13.18
C CYS A 132 -10.70 -5.54 -13.68
N GLU A 133 -10.81 -4.42 -14.39
CA GLU A 133 -12.08 -4.07 -15.00
C GLU A 133 -12.52 -5.15 -15.99
N PRO A 134 -13.81 -5.55 -15.96
CA PRO A 134 -14.36 -6.47 -16.96
C PRO A 134 -14.21 -5.85 -18.37
N ALA A 135 -13.95 -6.68 -19.36
CA ALA A 135 -13.98 -6.26 -20.74
C ALA A 135 -15.35 -5.66 -21.10
N ARG A 136 -15.35 -4.46 -21.68
CA ARG A 136 -16.58 -3.79 -22.13
C ARG A 136 -17.11 -4.41 -23.42
#